data_2199db46ee79d52f12cf68d8d8a16582
#
_entry.id   2199db46ee79d52f12cf68d8d8a16582
#
_cell.length_a   1.000
_cell.length_b   1.000
_cell.length_c   1.000
_cell.angle_alpha   90.00
_cell.angle_beta   90.00
_cell.angle_gamma   90.00
#
_symmetry.space_group_name_H-M   'P 1'
#
loop_
_entity.id
_entity.type
_entity.pdbx_description
1 polymer ?
#
loop_
_entity_poly.entity_id
_entity_poly.type
_entity_poly.pdbx_seq_one_letter_code
_entity_poly.pdbx_strand_id
1 'polypeptide(L)'
;TVVLPFLAYCYFYYQPILKNAPFRSDEFVSFQYRWGVGAVLANSYDSSTGVYQYLNQKDSLVRTNVKLRQNDIIYLHNKANELGFWNFPEVIANAGTDVKSSKVLRYEFVFNYKRKTKKVVYLTDYSDIPKLSTVAGQMKTLVQQTIDDAEERYSKK
;
A
#
# COMPACT_ATOMS: atom_id res chain seq x y z
N THR A 1 -5.18 -4.92 -46.35
CA THR A 1 -6.57 -4.82 -45.89
C THR A 1 -6.75 -3.79 -44.77
N VAL A 2 -7.91 -3.18 -44.70
CA VAL A 2 -8.19 -2.10 -43.77
C VAL A 2 -8.26 -2.60 -42.32
N VAL A 3 -8.60 -3.88 -42.12
CA VAL A 3 -8.85 -4.44 -40.79
C VAL A 3 -7.57 -4.53 -39.95
N LEU A 4 -6.46 -4.99 -40.55
CA LEU A 4 -5.22 -5.14 -39.77
C LEU A 4 -4.63 -3.81 -39.30
N PRO A 5 -4.53 -2.76 -40.14
CA PRO A 5 -4.09 -1.44 -39.66
C PRO A 5 -5.04 -0.86 -38.59
N PHE A 6 -6.34 -1.08 -38.71
CA PHE A 6 -7.33 -0.61 -37.72
C PHE A 6 -7.12 -1.30 -36.39
N LEU A 7 -6.92 -2.61 -36.35
CA LEU A 7 -6.67 -3.36 -35.12
C LEU A 7 -5.38 -2.91 -34.44
N ALA A 8 -4.31 -2.69 -35.23
CA ALA A 8 -3.05 -2.19 -34.70
C ALA A 8 -3.22 -0.79 -34.10
N TYR A 9 -3.97 0.08 -34.74
CA TYR A 9 -4.27 1.41 -34.23
C TYR A 9 -5.00 1.33 -32.89
N CYS A 10 -6.03 0.48 -32.81
CA CYS A 10 -6.79 0.28 -31.56
C CYS A 10 -5.87 -0.23 -30.43
N TYR A 11 -5.00 -1.19 -30.75
CA TYR A 11 -4.06 -1.73 -29.76
C TYR A 11 -3.14 -0.64 -29.22
N PHE A 12 -2.50 0.16 -30.09
CA PHE A 12 -1.59 1.20 -29.65
C PHE A 12 -2.31 2.37 -28.96
N TYR A 13 -3.56 2.64 -29.31
CA TYR A 13 -4.35 3.71 -28.70
C TYR A 13 -4.88 3.31 -27.33
N TYR A 14 -5.45 2.11 -27.21
CA TYR A 14 -6.14 1.69 -25.98
C TYR A 14 -5.22 1.06 -24.95
N GLN A 15 -4.08 0.53 -25.34
CA GLN A 15 -3.16 -0.10 -24.39
C GLN A 15 -2.69 0.85 -23.30
N PRO A 16 -2.24 2.09 -23.60
CA PRO A 16 -1.89 3.03 -22.54
C PRO A 16 -3.07 3.39 -21.66
N ILE A 17 -4.26 3.50 -22.22
CA ILE A 17 -5.48 3.84 -21.48
C ILE A 17 -5.78 2.73 -20.48
N LEU A 18 -5.74 1.46 -20.89
CA LEU A 18 -5.98 0.32 -20.01
C LEU A 18 -4.89 0.18 -18.95
N LYS A 19 -3.63 0.38 -19.35
CA LYS A 19 -2.50 0.30 -18.43
C LYS A 19 -2.56 1.37 -17.35
N ASN A 20 -3.03 2.58 -17.70
CA ASN A 20 -3.12 3.72 -16.80
C ASN A 20 -4.52 3.91 -16.23
N ALA A 21 -5.44 2.97 -16.47
CA ALA A 21 -6.79 3.05 -15.94
C ALA A 21 -6.76 3.16 -14.41
N PRO A 22 -7.62 3.98 -13.80
CA PRO A 22 -7.60 4.15 -12.36
C PRO A 22 -7.95 2.86 -11.62
N PHE A 23 -7.43 2.74 -10.41
CA PHE A 23 -7.83 1.66 -9.50
C PHE A 23 -9.28 1.90 -9.08
N ARG A 24 -10.07 0.82 -9.06
CA ARG A 24 -11.50 0.88 -8.76
C ARG A 24 -11.77 0.19 -7.43
N SER A 25 -12.51 0.85 -6.55
CA SER A 25 -12.84 0.32 -5.23
C SER A 25 -13.64 -0.98 -5.30
N ASP A 26 -14.49 -1.15 -6.32
CA ASP A 26 -15.27 -2.37 -6.51
C ASP A 26 -14.44 -3.57 -6.96
N GLU A 27 -13.18 -3.35 -7.37
CA GLU A 27 -12.26 -4.40 -7.77
C GLU A 27 -11.26 -4.75 -6.67
N PHE A 28 -11.37 -4.16 -5.50
CA PHE A 28 -10.47 -4.40 -4.37
C PHE A 28 -10.52 -5.88 -3.96
N VAL A 29 -9.33 -6.48 -3.79
CA VAL A 29 -9.20 -7.86 -3.34
C VAL A 29 -8.64 -7.90 -1.92
N SER A 30 -7.47 -7.31 -1.71
CA SER A 30 -6.82 -7.32 -0.40
C SER A 30 -5.72 -6.27 -0.35
N PHE A 31 -5.25 -5.97 0.87
CA PHE A 31 -4.00 -5.24 1.00
C PHE A 31 -3.15 -5.85 2.11
N GLN A 32 -1.83 -5.71 1.95
CA GLN A 32 -0.85 -6.07 2.96
C GLN A 32 -0.10 -4.81 3.36
N TYR A 33 0.15 -4.68 4.67
CA TYR A 33 0.89 -3.57 5.24
C TYR A 33 1.93 -4.13 6.19
N ARG A 34 3.19 -3.82 5.93
CA ARG A 34 4.31 -4.34 6.74
C ARG A 34 5.24 -3.20 7.09
N TRP A 35 5.85 -3.30 8.28
CA TRP A 35 6.85 -2.32 8.66
C TRP A 35 7.85 -2.91 9.64
N GLY A 36 9.02 -2.28 9.73
CA GLY A 36 10.10 -2.71 10.59
C GLY A 36 11.44 -2.27 10.05
N VAL A 37 12.50 -2.79 10.62
CA VAL A 37 13.87 -2.54 10.20
C VAL A 37 14.51 -3.84 9.74
N GLY A 38 15.46 -3.73 8.79
CA GLY A 38 16.21 -4.88 8.31
C GLY A 38 15.53 -5.66 7.20
N ALA A 39 16.02 -6.85 6.94
CA ALA A 39 15.55 -7.69 5.84
C ALA A 39 14.18 -8.30 6.12
N VAL A 40 13.88 -8.59 7.39
CA VAL A 40 12.62 -9.20 7.80
C VAL A 40 11.81 -8.17 8.58
N LEU A 41 10.59 -7.90 8.11
CA LEU A 41 9.69 -6.96 8.76
C LEU A 41 8.84 -7.72 9.79
N ALA A 42 9.02 -7.38 11.06
CA ALA A 42 8.36 -8.08 12.17
C ALA A 42 6.87 -7.72 12.31
N ASN A 43 6.47 -6.57 11.79
CA ASN A 43 5.10 -6.07 11.93
C ASN A 43 4.38 -6.21 10.60
N SER A 44 3.16 -6.76 10.62
CA SER A 44 2.42 -6.96 9.38
C SER A 44 0.92 -7.03 9.62
N TYR A 45 0.18 -6.61 8.60
CA TYR A 45 -1.26 -6.78 8.53
C TYR A 45 -1.63 -7.27 7.14
N ASP A 46 -2.53 -8.28 7.09
CA ASP A 46 -3.04 -8.81 5.83
C ASP A 46 -4.57 -8.83 5.90
N SER A 47 -5.20 -8.02 5.05
CA SER A 47 -6.66 -7.90 5.05
C SER A 47 -7.37 -9.16 4.57
N SER A 48 -6.70 -10.01 3.78
CA SER A 48 -7.31 -11.25 3.29
C SER A 48 -7.51 -12.29 4.39
N THR A 49 -6.61 -12.32 5.38
CA THR A 49 -6.69 -13.24 6.53
C THR A 49 -7.17 -12.54 7.79
N GLY A 50 -7.02 -11.22 7.86
CA GLY A 50 -7.28 -10.44 9.06
C GLY A 50 -6.18 -10.50 10.11
N VAL A 51 -5.09 -11.19 9.84
CA VAL A 51 -4.00 -11.36 10.81
C VAL A 51 -3.22 -10.05 10.93
N TYR A 52 -3.18 -9.51 12.14
CA TYR A 52 -2.39 -8.34 12.52
C TYR A 52 -1.35 -8.77 13.54
N GLN A 53 -0.09 -8.57 13.21
CA GLN A 53 1.04 -9.01 14.01
C GLN A 53 2.00 -7.85 14.20
N TYR A 54 2.39 -7.59 15.45
CA TYR A 54 3.30 -6.48 15.73
C TYR A 54 4.10 -6.76 17.00
N LEU A 55 5.23 -6.07 17.13
CA LEU A 55 6.03 -6.09 18.35
C LEU A 55 5.50 -5.01 19.30
N ASN A 56 5.25 -5.39 20.56
CA ASN A 56 4.84 -4.44 21.58
C ASN A 56 6.07 -3.78 22.22
N GLN A 57 5.85 -2.93 23.23
CA GLN A 57 6.92 -2.20 23.92
C GLN A 57 7.94 -3.12 24.60
N LYS A 58 7.57 -4.38 24.88
CA LYS A 58 8.45 -5.37 25.50
C LYS A 58 9.13 -6.27 24.47
N ASP A 59 9.09 -5.89 23.20
CA ASP A 59 9.60 -6.67 22.06
C ASP A 59 8.98 -8.07 21.97
N SER A 60 7.80 -8.24 22.55
CA SER A 60 7.03 -9.49 22.41
C SER A 60 6.11 -9.41 21.20
N LEU A 61 6.04 -10.50 20.46
CA LEU A 61 5.19 -10.58 19.28
C LEU A 61 3.73 -10.73 19.70
N VAL A 62 2.92 -9.76 19.29
CA VAL A 62 1.47 -9.78 19.50
C VAL A 62 0.81 -10.15 18.18
N ARG A 63 -0.06 -11.14 18.22
CA ARG A 63 -0.80 -11.58 17.04
C ARG A 63 -2.29 -11.55 17.36
N THR A 64 -3.03 -10.80 16.55
CA THR A 64 -4.46 -10.63 16.74
C THR A 64 -5.16 -10.69 15.39
N ASN A 65 -6.48 -10.73 15.43
CA ASN A 65 -7.28 -10.76 14.22
C ASN A 65 -8.08 -9.47 14.12
N VAL A 66 -7.88 -8.72 13.04
CA VAL A 66 -8.54 -7.43 12.78
C VAL A 66 -9.23 -7.53 11.44
N LYS A 67 -10.55 -7.40 11.42
CA LYS A 67 -11.31 -7.45 10.18
C LYS A 67 -11.76 -6.03 9.81
N LEU A 68 -11.36 -5.57 8.62
CA LEU A 68 -11.83 -4.30 8.09
C LEU A 68 -13.21 -4.47 7.48
N ARG A 69 -14.05 -3.46 7.70
CA ARG A 69 -15.37 -3.39 7.09
C ARG A 69 -15.24 -2.85 5.67
N GLN A 70 -16.26 -3.06 4.85
CA GLN A 70 -16.27 -2.54 3.50
C GLN A 70 -16.11 -1.01 3.50
N ASN A 71 -16.73 -0.31 4.44
CA ASN A 71 -16.59 1.15 4.56
C ASN A 71 -15.14 1.57 4.84
N ASP A 72 -14.41 0.80 5.64
CA ASP A 72 -12.98 1.06 5.92
C ASP A 72 -12.15 0.94 4.63
N ILE A 73 -12.44 -0.07 3.84
CA ILE A 73 -11.74 -0.32 2.58
C ILE A 73 -12.02 0.80 1.59
N ILE A 74 -13.27 1.22 1.47
CA ILE A 74 -13.67 2.34 0.59
C ILE A 74 -12.98 3.61 1.03
N TYR A 75 -12.94 3.87 2.34
CA TYR A 75 -12.26 5.04 2.91
C TYR A 75 -10.77 5.04 2.55
N LEU A 76 -10.09 3.89 2.75
CA LEU A 76 -8.67 3.76 2.39
C LEU A 76 -8.44 4.00 0.91
N HIS A 77 -9.26 3.42 0.06
CA HIS A 77 -9.15 3.58 -1.39
C HIS A 77 -9.31 5.05 -1.79
N ASN A 78 -10.32 5.73 -1.25
CA ASN A 78 -10.59 7.12 -1.60
C ASN A 78 -9.47 8.04 -1.12
N LYS A 79 -8.95 7.81 0.09
CA LYS A 79 -7.84 8.60 0.62
C LYS A 79 -6.54 8.34 -0.13
N ALA A 80 -6.29 7.10 -0.50
CA ALA A 80 -5.12 6.76 -1.33
C ALA A 80 -5.20 7.49 -2.67
N ASN A 81 -6.40 7.56 -3.26
CA ASN A 81 -6.62 8.29 -4.50
C ASN A 81 -6.36 9.80 -4.32
N GLU A 82 -6.85 10.40 -3.23
CA GLU A 82 -6.62 11.82 -2.92
C GLU A 82 -5.14 12.13 -2.74
N LEU A 83 -4.39 11.24 -2.11
CA LEU A 83 -2.96 11.43 -1.86
C LEU A 83 -2.09 11.14 -3.08
N GLY A 84 -2.68 10.61 -4.16
CA GLY A 84 -1.93 10.25 -5.36
C GLY A 84 -1.12 8.97 -5.21
N PHE A 85 -1.51 8.08 -4.29
CA PHE A 85 -0.79 6.85 -3.99
C PHE A 85 -0.57 5.98 -5.24
N TRP A 86 -1.56 5.96 -6.14
CA TRP A 86 -1.47 5.15 -7.36
C TRP A 86 -0.33 5.58 -8.30
N ASN A 87 0.15 6.81 -8.13
CA ASN A 87 1.25 7.38 -8.92
C ASN A 87 2.59 7.36 -8.19
N PHE A 88 2.64 6.82 -6.96
CA PHE A 88 3.90 6.73 -6.21
C PHE A 88 4.86 5.78 -6.92
N PRO A 89 6.18 6.07 -6.88
CA PRO A 89 7.18 5.10 -7.34
C PRO A 89 7.14 3.84 -6.47
N GLU A 90 7.57 2.72 -7.01
CA GLU A 90 7.59 1.45 -6.28
C GLU A 90 8.50 1.52 -5.04
N VAL A 91 9.60 2.26 -5.14
CA VAL A 91 10.55 2.42 -4.04
C VAL A 91 10.74 3.91 -3.77
N ILE A 92 10.43 4.34 -2.55
CA ILE A 92 10.65 5.71 -2.08
C ILE A 92 11.83 5.66 -1.12
N ALA A 93 13.04 5.80 -1.67
CA ALA A 93 14.29 5.74 -0.93
C ALA A 93 15.31 6.66 -1.59
N ASN A 94 16.25 7.17 -0.78
CA ASN A 94 17.34 7.98 -1.30
C ASN A 94 18.25 7.14 -2.18
N ALA A 95 18.86 7.76 -3.20
CA ALA A 95 19.78 7.07 -4.10
C ALA A 95 20.93 6.42 -3.31
N GLY A 96 21.25 5.17 -3.64
CA GLY A 96 22.31 4.43 -2.99
C GLY A 96 21.97 3.87 -1.61
N THR A 97 20.72 4.03 -1.15
CA THR A 97 20.30 3.51 0.14
C THR A 97 20.05 2.00 0.07
N ASP A 98 20.52 1.28 1.10
CA ASP A 98 20.17 -0.13 1.26
C ASP A 98 18.74 -0.24 1.79
N VAL A 99 17.83 -0.75 0.96
CA VAL A 99 16.43 -0.89 1.30
C VAL A 99 16.23 -1.82 2.50
N LYS A 100 17.14 -2.76 2.70
CA LYS A 100 17.08 -3.73 3.81
C LYS A 100 17.91 -3.32 5.02
N SER A 101 18.30 -2.03 5.11
CA SER A 101 19.11 -1.53 6.21
C SER A 101 18.43 -1.77 7.57
N SER A 102 19.20 -2.23 8.55
CA SER A 102 18.72 -2.40 9.92
C SER A 102 18.63 -1.08 10.70
N LYS A 103 19.05 0.03 10.08
CA LYS A 103 19.11 1.34 10.74
C LYS A 103 17.92 2.24 10.36
N VAL A 104 17.13 1.88 9.36
CA VAL A 104 16.06 2.72 8.85
C VAL A 104 14.75 1.95 8.88
N LEU A 105 13.73 2.58 9.42
CA LEU A 105 12.37 2.03 9.45
C LEU A 105 11.79 2.03 8.04
N ARG A 106 11.30 0.88 7.62
CA ARG A 106 10.74 0.67 6.28
C ARG A 106 9.27 0.29 6.38
N TYR A 107 8.46 0.88 5.49
CA TYR A 107 7.05 0.55 5.34
C TYR A 107 6.82 -0.04 3.95
N GLU A 108 6.08 -1.13 3.88
CA GLU A 108 5.69 -1.74 2.61
C GLU A 108 4.16 -1.77 2.52
N PHE A 109 3.64 -1.28 1.40
CA PHE A 109 2.21 -1.26 1.10
C PHE A 109 1.97 -2.07 -0.16
N VAL A 110 1.06 -3.04 -0.11
CA VAL A 110 0.64 -3.80 -1.29
C VAL A 110 -0.87 -3.78 -1.36
N PHE A 111 -1.41 -3.15 -2.41
CA PHE A 111 -2.85 -3.09 -2.65
C PHE A 111 -3.15 -3.95 -3.86
N ASN A 112 -3.93 -5.01 -3.66
CA ASN A 112 -4.28 -5.97 -4.70
C ASN A 112 -5.71 -5.73 -5.19
N TYR A 113 -5.83 -5.49 -6.48
CA TYR A 113 -7.09 -5.32 -7.19
C TYR A 113 -7.21 -6.41 -8.24
N LYS A 114 -8.42 -6.67 -8.74
CA LYS A 114 -8.64 -7.75 -9.70
C LYS A 114 -7.75 -7.67 -10.93
N ARG A 115 -7.49 -6.44 -11.43
CA ARG A 115 -6.71 -6.23 -12.65
C ARG A 115 -5.32 -5.69 -12.41
N LYS A 116 -5.05 -5.14 -11.24
CA LYS A 116 -3.80 -4.42 -10.93
C LYS A 116 -3.37 -4.66 -9.51
N THR A 117 -2.07 -4.54 -9.29
CA THR A 117 -1.49 -4.51 -7.94
C THR A 117 -0.59 -3.29 -7.83
N LYS A 118 -0.70 -2.56 -6.73
CA LYS A 118 0.19 -1.44 -6.42
C LYS A 118 1.03 -1.81 -5.21
N LYS A 119 2.36 -1.80 -5.41
CA LYS A 119 3.32 -2.03 -4.32
C LYS A 119 4.17 -0.78 -4.14
N VAL A 120 4.32 -0.32 -2.91
CA VAL A 120 5.17 0.82 -2.56
C VAL A 120 6.00 0.46 -1.34
N VAL A 121 7.31 0.68 -1.43
CA VAL A 121 8.26 0.54 -0.33
C VAL A 121 8.75 1.94 0.03
N TYR A 122 8.54 2.34 1.29
CA TYR A 122 8.89 3.68 1.78
C TYR A 122 9.88 3.58 2.92
N LEU A 123 11.04 4.22 2.75
CA LEU A 123 12.03 4.38 3.81
C LEU A 123 11.87 5.74 4.46
N THR A 124 11.78 5.77 5.79
CA THR A 124 11.45 6.98 6.53
C THR A 124 12.50 8.08 6.48
N ASP A 125 13.73 7.74 6.07
CA ASP A 125 14.81 8.72 5.87
C ASP A 125 14.79 9.40 4.51
N TYR A 126 13.81 9.09 3.66
CA TYR A 126 13.70 9.66 2.33
C TYR A 126 13.54 11.18 2.39
N SER A 127 14.35 11.90 1.60
CA SER A 127 14.37 13.36 1.63
C SER A 127 14.54 14.02 0.25
N ASP A 128 14.67 13.22 -0.83
CA ASP A 128 14.94 13.78 -2.16
C ASP A 128 13.82 14.70 -2.64
N ILE A 129 12.57 14.29 -2.49
CA ILE A 129 11.40 15.08 -2.85
C ILE A 129 10.55 15.28 -1.60
N PRO A 130 10.63 16.46 -0.95
CA PRO A 130 9.92 16.68 0.32
C PRO A 130 8.40 16.45 0.23
N LYS A 131 7.79 16.84 -0.88
CA LYS A 131 6.34 16.65 -1.08
C LYS A 131 5.99 15.16 -1.10
N LEU A 132 6.78 14.34 -1.78
CA LEU A 132 6.57 12.89 -1.84
C LEU A 132 6.75 12.27 -0.46
N SER A 133 7.77 12.70 0.29
CA SER A 133 8.00 12.25 1.66
C SER A 133 6.78 12.56 2.55
N THR A 134 6.22 13.75 2.42
CA THR A 134 5.06 14.17 3.20
C THR A 134 3.83 13.29 2.90
N VAL A 135 3.51 13.08 1.63
CA VAL A 135 2.31 12.29 1.28
C VAL A 135 2.51 10.81 1.58
N ALA A 136 3.74 10.29 1.47
CA ALA A 136 4.02 8.90 1.88
C ALA A 136 3.82 8.72 3.38
N GLY A 137 4.26 9.70 4.18
CA GLY A 137 4.03 9.72 5.62
C GLY A 137 2.55 9.81 5.98
N GLN A 138 1.78 10.59 5.22
CA GLN A 138 0.34 10.68 5.40
C GLN A 138 -0.34 9.34 5.08
N MET A 139 0.10 8.66 4.03
CA MET A 139 -0.44 7.34 3.68
C MET A 139 -0.16 6.31 4.77
N LYS A 140 1.05 6.31 5.32
CA LYS A 140 1.42 5.45 6.44
C LYS A 140 0.50 5.69 7.64
N THR A 141 0.32 6.95 8.03
CA THR A 141 -0.52 7.32 9.17
C THR A 141 -1.97 6.90 8.96
N LEU A 142 -2.48 7.11 7.75
CA LEU A 142 -3.84 6.74 7.37
C LEU A 142 -4.08 5.24 7.49
N VAL A 143 -3.20 4.43 6.94
CA VAL A 143 -3.31 2.97 7.00
C VAL A 143 -3.22 2.49 8.44
N GLN A 144 -2.25 3.00 9.19
CA GLN A 144 -2.05 2.61 10.59
C GLN A 144 -3.29 2.95 11.42
N GLN A 145 -3.81 4.17 11.26
CA GLN A 145 -5.00 4.62 12.00
C GLN A 145 -6.22 3.76 11.67
N THR A 146 -6.41 3.41 10.40
CA THR A 146 -7.54 2.58 9.99
C THR A 146 -7.49 1.20 10.66
N ILE A 147 -6.30 0.60 10.70
CA ILE A 147 -6.09 -0.70 11.36
C ILE A 147 -6.31 -0.58 12.86
N ASP A 148 -5.76 0.46 13.49
CA ASP A 148 -5.87 0.66 14.93
C ASP A 148 -7.33 0.91 15.34
N ASP A 149 -8.07 1.69 14.57
CA ASP A 149 -9.49 1.94 14.84
C ASP A 149 -10.31 0.64 14.71
N ALA A 150 -9.99 -0.18 13.73
CA ALA A 150 -10.65 -1.47 13.55
C ALA A 150 -10.32 -2.43 14.70
N GLU A 151 -9.06 -2.44 15.16
CA GLU A 151 -8.65 -3.24 16.31
C GLU A 151 -9.41 -2.81 17.57
N GLU A 152 -9.52 -1.50 17.82
CA GLU A 152 -10.24 -0.96 18.96
C GLU A 152 -11.72 -1.37 18.92
N ARG A 153 -12.37 -1.27 17.77
CA ARG A 153 -13.78 -1.70 17.65
C ARG A 153 -13.94 -3.18 17.94
N TYR A 154 -12.98 -4.00 17.52
CA TYR A 154 -13.03 -5.45 17.70
C TYR A 154 -12.81 -5.83 19.16
N SER A 155 -11.95 -5.11 19.88
CA SER A 155 -11.62 -5.40 21.27
C SER A 155 -12.74 -5.00 22.23
N LYS A 156 -13.64 -4.10 21.81
CA LYS A 156 -14.79 -3.64 22.62
C LYS A 156 -15.97 -4.59 22.61
N LYS A 157 -15.89 -5.63 21.81
CA LYS A 157 -16.91 -6.68 21.79
C LYS A 157 -16.54 -7.78 22.83
#